data_54bb2af89360fe89c6346ee0431e3ce4
#
_entry.id   54bb2af89360fe89c6346ee0431e3ce4
#
_cell.length_a   1.000
_cell.length_b   1.000
_cell.length_c   1.000
_cell.angle_alpha   90.00
_cell.angle_beta   90.00
_cell.angle_gamma   90.00
#
_symmetry.space_group_name_H-M   'P 1'
#
loop_
_entity.id
_entity.type
_entity.pdbx_description
1 polymer ?
#
loop_
_entity_poly.entity_id
_entity_poly.type
_entity_poly.pdbx_seq_one_letter_code
_entity_poly.pdbx_strand_id
1 'polypeptide(L)'
;MTYRSVKNPEAWKAYAKVAVPAIERAGGRFLARSNPTKVYESGMNERVVLVEFDSIDKAVACHDTPAYKKALKALGTGNVERDMRVVEGAA
;
A
#
# COMPACT_ATOMS: atom_id res chain seq x y z
N MET A 1 0.02 2.04 -4.37
CA MET A 1 0.35 0.62 -4.42
C MET A 1 -0.62 -0.11 -5.34
N THR A 2 -0.09 -0.83 -6.30
CA THR A 2 -0.90 -1.72 -7.14
C THR A 2 -0.40 -3.15 -6.95
N TYR A 3 -1.31 -4.08 -6.73
CA TYR A 3 -0.95 -5.48 -6.53
C TYR A 3 -1.00 -6.22 -7.86
N ARG A 4 -0.01 -7.07 -8.10
CA ARG A 4 0.01 -7.99 -9.24
C ARG A 4 -0.54 -9.35 -8.86
N SER A 5 -0.25 -9.79 -7.64
CA SER A 5 -0.81 -11.02 -7.09
C SER A 5 -0.77 -11.00 -5.57
N VAL A 6 -1.70 -11.71 -4.95
CA VAL A 6 -1.71 -11.96 -3.52
C VAL A 6 -1.70 -13.48 -3.35
N LYS A 7 -0.52 -14.03 -3.08
CA LYS A 7 -0.31 -15.49 -2.99
C LYS A 7 -0.74 -16.04 -1.64
N ASN A 8 -0.66 -15.22 -0.59
CA ASN A 8 -1.06 -15.60 0.77
C ASN A 8 -2.00 -14.54 1.35
N PRO A 9 -3.33 -14.71 1.19
CA PRO A 9 -4.30 -13.74 1.71
C PRO A 9 -4.22 -13.53 3.22
N GLU A 10 -3.85 -14.54 3.99
CA GLU A 10 -3.75 -14.41 5.45
C GLU A 10 -2.58 -13.50 5.84
N ALA A 11 -1.43 -13.62 5.17
CA ALA A 11 -0.29 -12.74 5.39
C ALA A 11 -0.64 -11.30 4.98
N TRP A 12 -1.37 -11.13 3.87
CA TRP A 12 -1.82 -9.82 3.44
C TRP A 12 -2.78 -9.18 4.46
N LYS A 13 -3.71 -9.96 5.02
CA LYS A 13 -4.62 -9.47 6.07
C LYS A 13 -3.86 -9.04 7.32
N ALA A 14 -2.88 -9.83 7.74
CA ALA A 14 -2.02 -9.48 8.87
C ALA A 14 -1.26 -8.19 8.63
N TYR A 15 -0.71 -8.01 7.42
CA TYR A 15 -0.07 -6.77 6.99
C TYR A 15 -1.02 -5.58 7.08
N ALA A 16 -2.21 -5.69 6.47
CA ALA A 16 -3.17 -4.59 6.41
C ALA A 16 -3.60 -4.14 7.82
N LYS A 17 -3.78 -5.07 8.72
CA LYS A 17 -4.17 -4.79 10.11
C LYS A 17 -3.15 -3.90 10.84
N VAL A 18 -1.87 -4.03 10.51
CA VAL A 18 -0.79 -3.24 11.08
C VAL A 18 -0.52 -1.99 10.23
N ALA A 19 -0.54 -2.12 8.91
CA ALA A 19 -0.19 -1.05 7.99
C ALA A 19 -1.19 0.11 7.99
N VAL A 20 -2.49 -0.18 8.03
CA VAL A 20 -3.52 0.87 7.96
C VAL A 20 -3.37 1.88 9.09
N PRO A 21 -3.33 1.47 10.38
CA PRO A 21 -3.12 2.45 11.44
C PRO A 21 -1.75 3.13 11.37
N ALA A 22 -0.71 2.43 10.93
CA ALA A 22 0.63 3.01 10.79
C ALA A 22 0.66 4.13 9.76
N ILE A 23 0.01 3.93 8.62
CA ILE A 23 -0.09 4.93 7.55
C ILE A 23 -0.90 6.13 8.03
N GLU A 24 -2.03 5.92 8.68
CA GLU A 24 -2.88 6.99 9.20
C GLU A 24 -2.16 7.84 10.23
N ARG A 25 -1.43 7.22 11.14
CA ARG A 25 -0.62 7.93 12.16
C ARG A 25 0.49 8.76 11.54
N ALA A 26 1.04 8.32 10.42
CA ALA A 26 2.07 9.06 9.69
C ALA A 26 1.50 10.20 8.83
N GLY A 27 0.19 10.41 8.86
CA GLY A 27 -0.47 11.47 8.12
C GLY A 27 -1.02 11.07 6.76
N GLY A 28 -1.04 9.78 6.47
CA GLY A 28 -1.60 9.26 5.22
C GLY A 28 -3.12 9.26 5.23
N ARG A 29 -3.71 9.60 4.09
CA ARG A 29 -5.15 9.55 3.86
C ARG A 29 -5.41 8.56 2.73
N PHE A 30 -6.23 7.55 2.99
CA PHE A 30 -6.60 6.58 1.96
C PHE A 30 -7.61 7.19 0.99
N LEU A 31 -7.21 7.33 -0.28
CA LEU A 31 -8.09 7.82 -1.34
C LEU A 31 -8.80 6.67 -2.05
N ALA A 32 -8.15 5.52 -2.15
CA ALA A 32 -8.74 4.30 -2.70
C ALA A 32 -8.11 3.09 -2.02
N ARG A 33 -8.89 2.04 -1.83
CA ARG A 33 -8.45 0.81 -1.18
C ARG A 33 -9.41 -0.31 -1.54
N SER A 34 -9.42 -0.68 -2.82
CA SER A 34 -10.35 -1.71 -3.32
C SER A 34 -9.86 -2.31 -4.63
N ASN A 35 -10.58 -3.32 -5.09
CA ASN A 35 -10.34 -3.89 -6.39
C ASN A 35 -10.84 -2.94 -7.49
N PRO A 36 -10.22 -2.96 -8.68
CA PRO A 36 -10.67 -2.12 -9.79
C PRO A 36 -12.13 -2.38 -10.17
N THR A 37 -12.84 -1.31 -10.47
CA THR A 37 -14.18 -1.42 -11.06
C THR A 37 -14.10 -1.82 -12.53
N LYS A 38 -13.06 -1.35 -13.21
CA LYS A 38 -12.83 -1.59 -14.62
C LYS A 38 -11.33 -1.68 -14.89
N VAL A 39 -10.93 -2.56 -15.77
CA VAL A 39 -9.53 -2.74 -16.16
C VAL A 39 -9.40 -2.53 -17.66
N TYR A 40 -8.37 -1.78 -18.06
CA TYR A 40 -8.04 -1.51 -19.46
C TYR A 40 -6.62 -1.94 -19.75
N GLU A 41 -6.36 -2.32 -21.00
CA GLU A 41 -5.01 -2.60 -21.51
C GLU A 41 -4.27 -3.60 -20.63
N SER A 42 -3.10 -3.24 -20.13
CA SER A 42 -2.25 -4.09 -19.29
C SER A 42 -2.57 -4.00 -17.80
N GLY A 43 -3.68 -3.36 -17.43
CA GLY A 43 -4.09 -3.25 -16.05
C GLY A 43 -4.38 -4.61 -15.42
N MET A 44 -4.00 -4.79 -14.17
CA MET A 44 -4.24 -6.01 -13.42
C MET A 44 -5.55 -5.91 -12.64
N ASN A 45 -6.35 -6.97 -12.66
CA ASN A 45 -7.59 -7.04 -11.88
C ASN A 45 -7.27 -7.44 -10.43
N GLU A 46 -6.44 -6.66 -9.79
CA GLU A 46 -6.01 -6.86 -8.41
C GLU A 46 -6.15 -5.56 -7.63
N ARG A 47 -6.06 -5.64 -6.31
CA ARG A 47 -6.30 -4.51 -5.42
C ARG A 47 -5.40 -3.31 -5.73
N VAL A 48 -6.00 -2.11 -5.65
CA VAL A 48 -5.30 -0.83 -5.78
C VAL A 48 -5.45 -0.07 -4.47
N VAL A 49 -4.35 0.50 -3.99
CA VAL A 49 -4.35 1.35 -2.80
C VAL A 49 -3.68 2.67 -3.15
N LEU A 50 -4.42 3.76 -2.97
CA LEU A 50 -3.91 5.12 -3.13
C LEU A 50 -3.92 5.81 -1.77
N VAL A 51 -2.78 6.34 -1.39
CA VAL A 51 -2.61 7.07 -0.13
C VAL A 51 -2.04 8.45 -0.44
N GLU A 52 -2.65 9.47 0.12
CA GLU A 52 -2.17 10.84 0.00
C GLU A 52 -1.46 11.27 1.29
N PHE A 53 -0.32 11.94 1.13
CA PHE A 53 0.39 12.62 2.20
C PHE A 53 0.57 14.09 1.87
N ASP A 54 0.83 14.92 2.88
CA ASP A 54 1.03 16.36 2.66
C ASP A 54 2.28 16.69 1.85
N SER A 55 3.26 15.79 1.84
CA SER A 55 4.49 15.96 1.07
C SER A 55 5.10 14.60 0.69
N ILE A 56 5.97 14.61 -0.31
CA ILE A 56 6.75 13.42 -0.70
C ILE A 56 7.60 12.94 0.48
N ASP A 57 8.21 13.87 1.20
CA ASP A 57 9.06 13.54 2.36
C ASP A 57 8.28 12.77 3.42
N LYS A 58 7.04 13.17 3.69
CA LYS A 58 6.18 12.46 4.64
C LYS A 58 5.78 11.07 4.15
N ALA A 59 5.53 10.92 2.85
CA ALA A 59 5.20 9.62 2.25
C ALA A 59 6.38 8.66 2.39
N VAL A 60 7.59 9.11 2.05
CA VAL A 60 8.81 8.31 2.16
C VAL A 60 9.10 7.98 3.63
N ALA A 61 8.97 8.97 4.51
CA ALA A 61 9.20 8.77 5.95
C ALA A 61 8.24 7.72 6.54
N CYS A 62 6.98 7.69 6.09
CA CYS A 62 6.02 6.69 6.53
C CYS A 62 6.52 5.27 6.28
N HIS A 63 7.04 5.00 5.09
CA HIS A 63 7.58 3.69 4.72
C HIS A 63 8.73 3.28 5.64
N ASP A 64 9.50 4.24 6.13
CA ASP A 64 10.68 4.00 6.97
C ASP A 64 10.37 3.99 8.48
N THR A 65 9.12 4.20 8.88
CA THR A 65 8.76 4.16 10.30
C THR A 65 8.88 2.74 10.86
N PRO A 66 9.18 2.59 12.16
CA PRO A 66 9.16 1.29 12.82
C PRO A 66 7.81 0.59 12.72
N ALA A 67 6.72 1.35 12.81
CA ALA A 67 5.36 0.82 12.70
C ALA A 67 5.09 0.19 11.33
N TYR A 68 5.52 0.85 10.26
CA TYR A 68 5.34 0.30 8.91
C TYR A 68 6.27 -0.87 8.64
N LYS A 69 7.51 -0.81 9.14
CA LYS A 69 8.44 -1.94 9.07
C LYS A 69 7.89 -3.18 9.75
N LYS A 70 7.19 -3.01 10.86
CA LYS A 70 6.48 -4.10 11.53
C LYS A 70 5.40 -4.70 10.62
N ALA A 71 4.66 -3.86 9.88
CA ALA A 71 3.68 -4.32 8.90
C ALA A 71 4.33 -5.13 7.79
N LEU A 72 5.45 -4.66 7.24
CA LEU A 72 6.21 -5.37 6.21
C LEU A 72 6.70 -6.73 6.71
N LYS A 73 7.10 -6.81 7.97
CA LYS A 73 7.51 -8.07 8.58
C LYS A 73 6.35 -9.06 8.67
N ALA A 74 5.14 -8.58 8.99
CA ALA A 74 3.93 -9.40 9.01
C ALA A 74 3.57 -9.91 7.60
N LEU A 75 3.80 -9.08 6.57
CA LEU A 75 3.57 -9.48 5.18
C LEU A 75 4.51 -10.60 4.74
N GLY A 76 5.75 -10.54 5.19
CA GLY A 76 6.77 -11.53 4.84
C GLY A 76 7.27 -11.37 3.41
N THR A 77 8.01 -12.39 2.96
CA THR A 77 8.61 -12.42 1.63
C THR A 77 7.89 -13.42 0.75
N GLY A 78 7.62 -13.04 -0.52
CA GLY A 78 7.02 -13.94 -1.50
C GLY A 78 5.51 -14.15 -1.37
N ASN A 79 4.84 -13.49 -0.43
CA ASN A 79 3.40 -13.64 -0.21
C ASN A 79 2.56 -12.73 -1.09
N VAL A 80 3.13 -11.65 -1.58
CA VAL A 80 2.49 -10.75 -2.55
C VAL A 80 3.50 -10.31 -3.58
N GLU A 81 3.00 -9.93 -4.75
CA GLU A 81 3.77 -9.21 -5.76
C GLU A 81 3.04 -7.89 -6.00
N ARG A 82 3.72 -6.79 -5.76
CA ARG A 82 3.12 -5.46 -5.89
C ARG A 82 4.10 -4.42 -6.40
N ASP A 83 3.55 -3.36 -7.00
CA ASP A 83 4.28 -2.20 -7.45
C ASP A 83 3.93 -1.05 -6.50
N MET A 84 4.94 -0.52 -5.81
CA MET A 84 4.75 0.61 -4.90
C MET A 84 5.56 1.80 -5.41
N ARG A 85 4.88 2.92 -5.63
CA ARG A 85 5.51 4.14 -6.12
C ARG A 85 5.09 5.33 -5.28
N VAL A 86 6.04 6.25 -5.09
CA VAL A 86 5.78 7.55 -4.49
C VAL A 86 5.92 8.57 -5.60
N VAL A 87 4.88 9.35 -5.85
CA VAL A 87 4.87 10.36 -6.91
C VAL A 87 4.35 11.68 -6.38
N GLU A 88 4.77 12.77 -6.99
CA GLU A 88 4.23 14.08 -6.67
C GLU A 88 2.82 14.20 -7.23
N GLY A 89 1.90 14.73 -6.41
CA GLY A 89 0.54 14.96 -6.84
C GLY A 89 0.46 16.03 -7.92
N ALA A 90 -0.54 15.92 -8.77
CA ALA A 90 -0.84 16.97 -9.76
C ALA A 90 -1.30 18.22 -9.04
N ALA A 91 -0.80 19.36 -9.46
CA ALA A 91 -1.14 20.64 -8.86
C ALA A 91 -2.58 21.06 -9.19
#